data_f1f16129ed0e1fa2d44529237ab02a6c
#
_entry.id   f1f16129ed0e1fa2d44529237ab02a6c
#
_cell.length_a   1.000
_cell.length_b   1.000
_cell.length_c   1.000
_cell.angle_alpha   90.00
_cell.angle_beta   90.00
_cell.angle_gamma   90.00
#
_symmetry.space_group_name_H-M   'P 1'
#
loop_
_entity.id
_entity.type
_entity.pdbx_description
1 polymer ?
#
loop_
_entity_poly.entity_id
_entity_poly.type
_entity_poly.pdbx_seq_one_letter_code
_entity_poly.pdbx_strand_id
1 'polypeptide(L)'
;MGLPTFTWELTPTHMRYDFRPGRAAFGDLPYALWCRLLGSRVRHASLRDLDYGPPQGRWEIREAIATRLRRLRGVDASPERIVIVNGTQQALDLISRVLLNPGDRVLMEHPHYTGARCAFMSAGAELFLSPVDDH
;
A
#
# COMPACT_ATOMS: atom_id res chain seq x y z
N MET A 1 24.36 -8.18 -10.70
CA MET A 1 23.10 -8.93 -10.49
C MET A 1 21.97 -8.03 -10.98
N GLY A 2 21.27 -8.36 -12.11
CA GLY A 2 20.25 -7.49 -12.68
C GLY A 2 19.03 -7.42 -11.77
N LEU A 3 18.41 -6.23 -11.68
CA LEU A 3 17.12 -6.07 -11.01
C LEU A 3 16.09 -6.97 -11.71
N PRO A 4 15.21 -7.66 -10.96
CA PRO A 4 14.16 -8.45 -11.56
C PRO A 4 13.23 -7.54 -12.37
N THR A 5 13.13 -7.82 -13.67
CA THR A 5 12.21 -7.11 -14.57
C THR A 5 10.78 -7.51 -14.20
N PHE A 6 10.00 -6.56 -13.75
CA PHE A 6 8.58 -6.75 -13.50
C PHE A 6 7.83 -6.54 -14.82
N THR A 7 7.50 -7.63 -15.51
CA THR A 7 6.63 -7.56 -16.68
C THR A 7 5.18 -7.67 -16.23
N TRP A 8 4.45 -6.55 -16.34
CA TRP A 8 2.98 -6.57 -16.28
C TRP A 8 2.48 -7.10 -17.64
N GLU A 9 2.33 -8.39 -17.76
CA GLU A 9 1.59 -8.93 -18.90
C GLU A 9 0.13 -8.52 -18.74
N LEU A 10 -0.36 -7.68 -19.66
CA LEU A 10 -1.77 -7.42 -19.86
C LEU A 10 -2.41 -8.72 -20.37
N THR A 11 -2.70 -9.64 -19.48
CA THR A 11 -3.32 -10.92 -19.84
C THR A 11 -4.78 -10.67 -20.26
N PRO A 12 -5.29 -11.38 -21.28
CA PRO A 12 -6.65 -11.19 -21.79
C PRO A 12 -7.70 -11.28 -20.68
N THR A 13 -8.69 -10.42 -20.74
CA THR A 13 -9.76 -10.24 -19.75
C THR A 13 -10.76 -11.41 -19.64
N HIS A 14 -10.58 -12.50 -20.39
CA HIS A 14 -11.54 -13.60 -20.53
C HIS A 14 -11.05 -14.95 -20.01
N MET A 15 -10.42 -14.96 -18.84
CA MET A 15 -10.20 -16.22 -18.15
C MET A 15 -11.47 -16.65 -17.41
N ARG A 16 -11.89 -17.93 -17.56
CA ARG A 16 -13.00 -18.50 -16.80
C ARG A 16 -12.74 -18.46 -15.30
N TYR A 17 -11.49 -18.60 -14.90
CA TYR A 17 -11.00 -18.49 -13.52
C TYR A 17 -9.70 -17.68 -13.50
N ASP A 18 -9.65 -16.65 -12.70
CA ASP A 18 -8.48 -15.76 -12.55
C ASP A 18 -7.94 -15.87 -11.12
N PHE A 19 -6.87 -16.60 -10.95
CA PHE A 19 -6.18 -16.80 -9.67
C PHE A 19 -5.00 -15.84 -9.47
N ARG A 20 -4.90 -14.78 -10.24
CA ARG A 20 -3.81 -13.81 -10.08
C ARG A 20 -3.91 -13.12 -8.73
N PRO A 21 -2.82 -13.08 -7.93
CA PRO A 21 -2.83 -12.42 -6.64
C PRO A 21 -3.04 -10.91 -6.79
N GLY A 22 -3.66 -10.29 -5.78
CA GLY A 22 -3.83 -8.84 -5.71
C GLY A 22 -4.97 -8.27 -6.58
N ARG A 23 -5.81 -9.12 -7.21
CA ARG A 23 -7.02 -8.65 -7.91
C ARG A 23 -8.19 -8.55 -6.95
N ALA A 24 -8.80 -7.35 -6.92
CA ALA A 24 -10.01 -7.12 -6.15
C ALA A 24 -11.25 -7.68 -6.90
N ALA A 25 -12.31 -8.01 -6.15
CA ALA A 25 -13.62 -8.33 -6.70
C ALA A 25 -14.31 -7.04 -7.19
N PHE A 26 -13.92 -6.58 -8.38
CA PHE A 26 -14.40 -5.30 -8.93
C PHE A 26 -15.93 -5.23 -9.07
N GLY A 27 -16.60 -6.36 -9.24
CA GLY A 27 -18.07 -6.43 -9.30
C GLY A 27 -18.77 -6.03 -7.99
N ASP A 28 -18.09 -6.16 -6.86
CA ASP A 28 -18.63 -5.87 -5.53
C ASP A 28 -18.38 -4.43 -5.09
N LEU A 29 -17.67 -3.64 -5.90
CA LEU A 29 -17.42 -2.25 -5.57
C LEU A 29 -18.72 -1.43 -5.64
N PRO A 30 -19.12 -0.71 -4.59
CA PRO A 30 -20.33 0.10 -4.59
C PRO A 30 -20.15 1.40 -5.39
N TYR A 31 -20.06 1.28 -6.71
CA TYR A 31 -19.76 2.38 -7.63
C TYR A 31 -20.69 3.59 -7.46
N ALA A 32 -21.99 3.37 -7.30
CA ALA A 32 -22.95 4.45 -7.14
C ALA A 32 -22.67 5.29 -5.87
N LEU A 33 -22.34 4.62 -4.76
CA LEU A 33 -21.96 5.29 -3.53
C LEU A 33 -20.64 6.06 -3.72
N TRP A 34 -19.67 5.43 -4.34
CA TRP A 34 -18.36 6.04 -4.62
C TRP A 34 -18.49 7.30 -5.47
N CYS A 35 -19.21 7.23 -6.60
CA CYS A 35 -19.46 8.37 -7.47
C CYS A 35 -20.20 9.51 -6.75
N ARG A 36 -21.19 9.19 -5.91
CA ARG A 36 -21.92 10.18 -5.12
C ARG A 36 -21.01 10.91 -4.14
N LEU A 37 -20.16 10.17 -3.42
CA LEU A 37 -19.21 10.74 -2.46
C LEU A 37 -18.16 11.61 -3.14
N LEU A 38 -17.55 11.12 -4.22
CA LEU A 38 -16.59 11.89 -5.02
C LEU A 38 -17.22 13.17 -5.58
N GLY A 39 -18.38 13.05 -6.22
CA GLY A 39 -19.08 14.21 -6.77
C GLY A 39 -19.46 15.24 -5.71
N SER A 40 -19.82 14.79 -4.50
CA SER A 40 -20.05 15.70 -3.36
C SER A 40 -18.78 16.43 -2.97
N ARG A 41 -17.67 15.71 -2.81
CA ARG A 41 -16.38 16.33 -2.41
C ARG A 41 -15.88 17.32 -3.45
N VAL A 42 -15.96 16.99 -4.74
CA VAL A 42 -15.52 17.90 -5.82
C VAL A 42 -16.36 19.17 -5.85
N ARG A 43 -17.69 19.06 -5.70
CA ARG A 43 -18.56 20.26 -5.69
C ARG A 43 -18.34 21.22 -4.52
N HIS A 44 -17.86 20.69 -3.40
CA HIS A 44 -17.61 21.47 -2.18
C HIS A 44 -16.12 21.69 -1.92
N ALA A 45 -15.26 21.37 -2.90
CA ALA A 45 -13.82 21.58 -2.78
C ALA A 45 -13.52 23.10 -2.74
N SER A 46 -12.75 23.50 -1.75
CA SER A 46 -12.18 24.85 -1.69
C SER A 46 -10.89 24.93 -2.51
N LEU A 47 -10.42 26.13 -2.82
CA LEU A 47 -9.10 26.31 -3.46
C LEU A 47 -7.97 25.66 -2.63
N ARG A 48 -8.07 25.70 -1.31
CA ARG A 48 -7.14 25.02 -0.41
C ARG A 48 -7.14 23.50 -0.55
N ASP A 49 -8.28 22.90 -0.96
CA ASP A 49 -8.37 21.46 -1.20
C ASP A 49 -7.71 21.05 -2.52
N LEU A 50 -7.53 21.99 -3.43
CA LEU A 50 -6.92 21.80 -4.75
C LEU A 50 -5.43 22.14 -4.77
N ASP A 51 -4.90 22.71 -3.70
CA ASP A 51 -3.49 23.06 -3.55
C ASP A 51 -2.70 21.92 -2.89
N TYR A 52 -1.37 22.08 -2.84
CA TYR A 52 -0.49 21.14 -2.14
C TYR A 52 -0.88 21.02 -0.67
N GLY A 53 -1.04 19.76 -0.24
CA GLY A 53 -1.31 19.43 1.17
C GLY A 53 -0.04 19.08 1.95
N PRO A 54 -0.18 18.81 3.26
CA PRO A 54 0.94 18.33 4.07
C PRO A 54 1.48 16.99 3.53
N PRO A 55 2.81 16.80 3.50
CA PRO A 55 3.44 15.60 2.93
C PRO A 55 2.94 14.28 3.54
N GLN A 56 2.57 14.29 4.82
CA GLN A 56 2.04 13.11 5.51
C GLN A 56 0.58 12.79 5.15
N GLY A 57 -0.10 13.67 4.40
CA GLY A 57 -1.53 13.64 4.16
C GLY A 57 -2.33 14.49 5.14
N ARG A 58 -3.55 14.78 4.79
CA ARG A 58 -4.45 15.67 5.54
C ARG A 58 -4.73 15.13 6.94
N TRP A 59 -4.76 16.05 7.91
CA TRP A 59 -4.98 15.71 9.32
C TRP A 59 -6.27 14.94 9.53
N GLU A 60 -7.37 15.39 8.96
CA GLU A 60 -8.69 14.81 9.13
C GLU A 60 -8.74 13.35 8.69
N ILE A 61 -8.00 12.99 7.62
CA ILE A 61 -7.91 11.61 7.13
C ILE A 61 -7.09 10.77 8.11
N ARG A 62 -5.95 11.30 8.56
CA ARG A 62 -5.07 10.61 9.52
C ARG A 62 -5.78 10.37 10.86
N GLU A 63 -6.55 11.36 11.35
CA GLU A 63 -7.36 11.25 12.56
C GLU A 63 -8.46 10.20 12.43
N ALA A 64 -9.17 10.19 11.29
CA ALA A 64 -10.20 9.17 11.02
C ALA A 64 -9.60 7.75 11.00
N ILE A 65 -8.42 7.57 10.38
CA ILE A 65 -7.70 6.30 10.36
C ILE A 65 -7.25 5.91 11.77
N ALA A 66 -6.62 6.82 12.53
CA ALA A 66 -6.19 6.57 13.91
C ALA A 66 -7.37 6.11 14.79
N THR A 67 -8.48 6.81 14.70
CA THR A 67 -9.70 6.47 15.42
C THR A 67 -10.22 5.08 15.05
N ARG A 68 -10.23 4.75 13.75
CA ARG A 68 -10.64 3.43 13.28
C ARG A 68 -9.71 2.32 13.76
N LEU A 69 -8.40 2.52 13.71
CA LEU A 69 -7.39 1.56 14.17
C LEU A 69 -7.54 1.26 15.66
N ARG A 70 -7.69 2.30 16.50
CA ARG A 70 -7.93 2.14 17.93
C ARG A 70 -9.20 1.33 18.20
N ARG A 71 -10.30 1.65 17.52
CA ARG A 71 -11.61 1.00 17.76
C ARG A 71 -11.69 -0.44 17.26
N LEU A 72 -11.13 -0.75 16.10
CA LEU A 72 -11.32 -2.04 15.44
C LEU A 72 -10.15 -3.00 15.62
N ARG A 73 -8.97 -2.50 15.93
CA ARG A 73 -7.74 -3.30 15.99
C ARG A 73 -7.02 -3.18 17.34
N GLY A 74 -7.48 -2.32 18.25
CA GLY A 74 -6.80 -2.08 19.53
C GLY A 74 -5.40 -1.46 19.38
N VAL A 75 -5.06 -0.92 18.20
CA VAL A 75 -3.75 -0.31 17.96
C VAL A 75 -3.71 1.07 18.61
N ASP A 76 -2.69 1.35 19.42
CA ASP A 76 -2.42 2.70 19.94
C ASP A 76 -1.88 3.59 18.82
N ALA A 77 -2.80 4.06 17.97
CA ALA A 77 -2.51 4.92 16.84
C ALA A 77 -2.83 6.37 17.14
N SER A 78 -1.91 7.27 16.82
CA SER A 78 -2.15 8.71 16.83
C SER A 78 -2.01 9.27 15.39
N PRO A 79 -2.69 10.37 15.06
CA PRO A 79 -2.63 10.96 13.71
C PRO A 79 -1.21 11.35 13.29
N GLU A 80 -0.35 11.73 14.25
CA GLU A 80 1.05 12.11 14.02
C GLU A 80 1.90 10.96 13.48
N ARG A 81 1.54 9.72 13.84
CA ARG A 81 2.24 8.50 13.42
C ARG A 81 1.71 7.89 12.14
N ILE A 82 0.79 8.58 11.46
CA ILE A 82 0.18 8.09 10.23
C ILE A 82 0.66 8.91 9.05
N VAL A 83 1.09 8.22 8.01
CA VAL A 83 1.45 8.81 6.71
C VAL A 83 0.55 8.19 5.64
N ILE A 84 -0.09 9.03 4.83
CA ILE A 84 -0.91 8.61 3.71
C ILE A 84 -0.02 8.41 2.50
N VAL A 85 -0.14 7.25 1.86
CA VAL A 85 0.65 6.86 0.69
C VAL A 85 -0.25 6.36 -0.45
N ASN A 86 0.27 6.32 -1.67
CA ASN A 86 -0.45 5.85 -2.86
C ASN A 86 -0.39 4.31 -3.03
N GLY A 87 -0.45 3.58 -1.93
CA GLY A 87 -0.49 2.13 -1.92
C GLY A 87 0.75 1.48 -1.31
N THR A 88 0.68 0.15 -1.21
CA THR A 88 1.67 -0.67 -0.50
C THR A 88 3.09 -0.52 -1.06
N GLN A 89 3.23 -0.39 -2.38
CA GLN A 89 4.56 -0.28 -2.98
C GLN A 89 5.28 1.00 -2.57
N GLN A 90 4.58 2.13 -2.50
CA GLN A 90 5.15 3.38 -2.00
C GLN A 90 5.48 3.28 -0.51
N ALA A 91 4.62 2.63 0.28
CA ALA A 91 4.89 2.42 1.70
C ALA A 91 6.19 1.62 1.90
N LEU A 92 6.36 0.53 1.16
CA LEU A 92 7.54 -0.32 1.23
C LEU A 92 8.82 0.42 0.81
N ASP A 93 8.78 1.22 -0.26
CA ASP A 93 9.91 2.03 -0.69
C ASP A 93 10.31 3.06 0.39
N LEU A 94 9.34 3.78 0.94
CA LEU A 94 9.59 4.75 2.01
C LEU A 94 10.17 4.10 3.28
N ILE A 95 9.59 2.98 3.71
CA ILE A 95 10.06 2.22 4.88
C ILE A 95 11.49 1.74 4.65
N SER A 96 11.77 1.19 3.46
CA SER A 96 13.11 0.72 3.11
C SER A 96 14.14 1.83 3.20
N ARG A 97 13.84 3.00 2.66
CA ARG A 97 14.75 4.17 2.68
C ARG A 97 14.99 4.74 4.06
N VAL A 98 14.01 4.63 4.96
CA VAL A 98 14.11 5.20 6.32
C VAL A 98 14.76 4.24 7.30
N LEU A 99 14.50 2.93 7.17
CA LEU A 99 14.88 1.93 8.17
C LEU A 99 16.07 1.06 7.77
N LEU A 100 16.41 0.96 6.47
CA LEU A 100 17.45 0.04 6.01
C LEU A 100 18.68 0.78 5.52
N ASN A 101 19.85 0.24 5.89
CA ASN A 101 21.14 0.56 5.30
C ASN A 101 21.60 -0.58 4.39
N PRO A 102 22.47 -0.32 3.41
CA PRO A 102 23.07 -1.38 2.62
C PRO A 102 23.75 -2.42 3.51
N GLY A 103 23.42 -3.71 3.28
CA GLY A 103 23.90 -4.84 4.07
C GLY A 103 23.03 -5.23 5.27
N ASP A 104 21.99 -4.45 5.60
CA ASP A 104 21.03 -4.85 6.62
C ASP A 104 20.28 -6.12 6.22
N ARG A 105 19.96 -6.95 7.21
CA ARG A 105 19.30 -8.25 7.01
C ARG A 105 17.79 -8.12 7.15
N VAL A 106 17.06 -8.57 6.12
CA VAL A 106 15.60 -8.61 6.15
C VAL A 106 15.11 -10.04 5.99
N LEU A 107 14.34 -10.52 6.97
CA LEU A 107 13.66 -11.80 6.90
C LEU A 107 12.32 -11.63 6.17
N MET A 108 12.05 -12.50 5.19
CA MET A 108 10.80 -12.54 4.45
C MET A 108 10.26 -13.97 4.40
N GLU A 109 8.94 -14.10 4.38
CA GLU A 109 8.28 -15.37 4.08
C GLU A 109 8.51 -15.80 2.64
N HIS A 110 8.43 -17.10 2.37
CA HIS A 110 8.45 -17.66 1.02
C HIS A 110 7.30 -18.67 0.87
N PRO A 111 6.35 -18.46 -0.06
CA PRO A 111 6.29 -17.39 -1.09
C PRO A 111 6.01 -15.99 -0.53
N HIS A 112 6.45 -14.96 -1.23
CA HIS A 112 6.41 -13.56 -0.79
C HIS A 112 5.85 -12.60 -1.85
N TYR A 113 5.50 -11.40 -1.42
CA TYR A 113 5.14 -10.31 -2.34
C TYR A 113 6.39 -9.77 -3.05
N THR A 114 6.44 -9.94 -4.38
CA THR A 114 7.60 -9.56 -5.20
C THR A 114 7.94 -8.07 -5.08
N GLY A 115 6.93 -7.19 -4.92
CA GLY A 115 7.15 -5.75 -4.73
C GLY A 115 7.94 -5.42 -3.46
N ALA A 116 7.71 -6.16 -2.36
CA ALA A 116 8.48 -6.01 -1.13
C ALA A 116 9.95 -6.41 -1.32
N ARG A 117 10.16 -7.56 -1.98
CA ARG A 117 11.51 -8.01 -2.32
C ARG A 117 12.28 -6.97 -3.13
N CYS A 118 11.64 -6.42 -4.17
CA CYS A 118 12.28 -5.38 -4.99
C CYS A 118 12.63 -4.13 -4.18
N ALA A 119 11.74 -3.66 -3.30
CA ALA A 119 11.98 -2.49 -2.46
C ALA A 119 13.18 -2.70 -1.53
N PHE A 120 13.23 -3.82 -0.81
CA PHE A 120 14.33 -4.12 0.12
C PHE A 120 15.67 -4.33 -0.60
N MET A 121 15.67 -5.06 -1.71
CA MET A 121 16.89 -5.23 -2.52
C MET A 121 17.40 -3.89 -3.09
N SER A 122 16.49 -2.99 -3.50
CA SER A 122 16.87 -1.65 -3.98
C SER A 122 17.49 -0.77 -2.90
N ALA A 123 17.15 -1.01 -1.64
CA ALA A 123 17.79 -0.38 -0.48
C ALA A 123 19.12 -1.02 -0.11
N GLY A 124 19.55 -2.08 -0.81
CA GLY A 124 20.80 -2.79 -0.55
C GLY A 124 20.73 -3.82 0.57
N ALA A 125 19.54 -4.23 0.99
CA ALA A 125 19.36 -5.22 2.04
C ALA A 125 19.70 -6.65 1.57
N GLU A 126 20.19 -7.48 2.49
CA GLU A 126 20.37 -8.92 2.33
C GLU A 126 19.07 -9.64 2.74
N LEU A 127 18.49 -10.41 1.80
CA LEU A 127 17.21 -11.08 2.06
C LEU A 127 17.42 -12.52 2.53
N PHE A 128 16.78 -12.86 3.63
CA PHE A 128 16.67 -14.22 4.17
C PHE A 128 15.24 -14.68 4.02
N LEU A 129 15.05 -15.82 3.37
CA LEU A 129 13.73 -16.37 3.12
C LEU A 129 13.42 -17.49 4.12
N SER A 130 12.27 -17.40 4.78
CA SER A 130 11.72 -18.45 5.63
C SER A 130 10.54 -19.11 4.93
N PRO A 131 10.47 -20.44 4.83
CA PRO A 131 9.28 -21.08 4.33
C PRO A 131 8.10 -20.78 5.26
N VAL A 132 6.91 -20.64 4.69
CA VAL A 132 5.66 -20.61 5.45
C VAL A 132 5.34 -22.06 5.82
N ASP A 133 5.01 -22.29 7.09
CA ASP A 133 4.56 -23.61 7.54
C ASP A 133 3.10 -23.88 7.13
N ASP A 134 2.70 -25.15 7.20
CA ASP A 134 1.36 -25.62 6.80
C ASP A 134 0.31 -25.45 7.93
N HIS A 135 0.58 -24.63 8.95
CA HIS A 135 -0.28 -24.47 10.14
C HIS A 135 -0.88 -23.08 10.28
#